data_93e0bfc1780825ef23228e3be343d14d
#
_entry.id   93e0bfc1780825ef23228e3be343d14d
#
_cell.length_a   1.000
_cell.length_b   1.000
_cell.length_c   1.000
_cell.angle_alpha   90.00
_cell.angle_beta   90.00
_cell.angle_gamma   90.00
#
_symmetry.space_group_name_H-M   'P 1'
#
loop_
_entity.id
_entity.type
_entity.pdbx_description
1 polymer ?
#
loop_
_entity_poly.entity_id
_entity_poly.type
_entity_poly.pdbx_seq_one_letter_code
_entity_poly.pdbx_strand_id
1 'polypeptide(L)'
;MSLMVGDHVILGTPTGSGKSMVAIGMMFMALCSGKRAFYTAPIKALVSEKFFGLVNMLGRENVGMITGDSQINPQAPVICCTAEILANQALREGEWSDVGCVAMDEFHFYSDPDRGWAWQVPLLTLPHTQFLLMSATLGDVSQIAQALESKTGTTVDIIADAPRPVPLEYKYELMSLEGTVELALRLSLIHI
;
A
#
# COMPACT_ATOMS: atom_id res chain seq x y z
N MET A 1 8.31 -15.36 -0.01
CA MET A 1 7.81 -16.58 0.64
C MET A 1 6.93 -16.28 1.84
N SER A 2 7.27 -15.30 2.64
CA SER A 2 6.60 -14.95 3.90
C SER A 2 5.09 -14.70 3.78
N LEU A 3 4.63 -13.95 2.78
CA LEU A 3 3.18 -13.77 2.54
C LEU A 3 2.43 -15.09 2.28
N MET A 4 3.09 -16.08 1.67
CA MET A 4 2.45 -17.38 1.36
C MET A 4 2.24 -18.26 2.59
N VAL A 5 3.02 -18.07 3.63
CA VAL A 5 2.89 -18.80 4.90
C VAL A 5 2.05 -18.05 5.93
N GLY A 6 1.58 -16.85 5.59
CA GLY A 6 0.69 -16.06 6.43
C GLY A 6 1.38 -14.96 7.23
N ASP A 7 2.70 -14.78 7.11
CA ASP A 7 3.43 -13.72 7.81
C ASP A 7 3.02 -12.33 7.32
N HIS A 8 3.21 -11.34 8.18
CA HIS A 8 3.16 -9.94 7.76
C HIS A 8 4.43 -9.56 7.01
N VAL A 9 4.35 -8.59 6.10
CA VAL A 9 5.53 -8.10 5.37
C VAL A 9 5.57 -6.57 5.38
N ILE A 10 6.71 -6.02 5.71
CA ILE A 10 7.03 -4.60 5.53
C ILE A 10 8.01 -4.50 4.35
N LEU A 11 7.56 -3.86 3.27
CA LEU A 11 8.30 -3.77 2.02
C LEU A 11 8.77 -2.33 1.78
N GLY A 12 10.00 -2.04 2.21
CA GLY A 12 10.65 -0.73 2.15
C GLY A 12 11.59 -0.60 0.95
N THR A 13 11.12 -0.92 -0.27
CA THR A 13 11.99 -0.96 -1.45
C THR A 13 11.75 0.24 -2.38
N PRO A 14 12.74 0.65 -3.20
CA PRO A 14 12.62 1.82 -4.07
C PRO A 14 11.42 1.76 -5.04
N THR A 15 11.02 2.92 -5.57
CA THR A 15 10.04 2.98 -6.65
C THR A 15 10.54 2.18 -7.87
N GLY A 16 9.65 1.47 -8.53
CA GLY A 16 9.99 0.61 -9.67
C GLY A 16 10.51 -0.79 -9.30
N SER A 17 10.68 -1.12 -8.01
CA SER A 17 11.14 -2.44 -7.56
C SER A 17 10.10 -3.56 -7.65
N GLY A 18 8.88 -3.26 -8.09
CA GLY A 18 7.83 -4.27 -8.24
C GLY A 18 6.89 -4.44 -7.04
N LYS A 19 6.86 -3.51 -6.07
CA LYS A 19 5.96 -3.58 -4.90
C LYS A 19 4.51 -3.89 -5.26
N SER A 20 4.00 -3.25 -6.29
CA SER A 20 2.61 -3.47 -6.74
C SER A 20 2.35 -4.92 -7.17
N MET A 21 3.35 -5.61 -7.75
CA MET A 21 3.20 -7.02 -8.13
C MET A 21 3.11 -7.94 -6.90
N VAL A 22 3.82 -7.60 -5.83
CA VAL A 22 3.72 -8.34 -4.55
C VAL A 22 2.32 -8.19 -3.98
N ALA A 23 1.77 -6.97 -3.99
CA ALA A 23 0.39 -6.72 -3.54
C ALA A 23 -0.64 -7.46 -4.40
N ILE A 24 -0.49 -7.47 -5.73
CA ILE A 24 -1.36 -8.22 -6.65
C ILE A 24 -1.31 -9.71 -6.33
N GLY A 25 -0.12 -10.26 -6.09
CA GLY A 25 0.06 -11.65 -5.68
C GLY A 25 -0.69 -11.97 -4.37
N MET A 26 -0.63 -11.08 -3.38
CA MET A 26 -1.38 -11.21 -2.14
C MET A 26 -2.90 -11.17 -2.37
N MET A 27 -3.39 -10.23 -3.19
CA MET A 27 -4.82 -10.16 -3.55
C MET A 27 -5.29 -11.43 -4.26
N PHE A 28 -4.48 -11.95 -5.19
CA PHE A 28 -4.77 -13.20 -5.89
C PHE A 28 -4.83 -14.41 -4.94
N MET A 29 -3.89 -14.52 -4.00
CA MET A 29 -3.91 -15.59 -3.00
C MET A 29 -5.14 -15.52 -2.10
N ALA A 30 -5.53 -14.31 -1.68
CA ALA A 30 -6.74 -14.10 -0.89
C ALA A 30 -7.99 -14.54 -1.66
N LEU A 31 -8.10 -14.14 -2.93
CA LEU A 31 -9.20 -14.55 -3.81
C LEU A 31 -9.28 -16.07 -3.94
N CYS A 32 -8.16 -16.76 -4.19
CA CYS A 32 -8.11 -18.22 -4.28
C CYS A 32 -8.48 -18.92 -2.96
N SER A 33 -8.25 -18.25 -1.83
CA SER A 33 -8.53 -18.77 -0.49
C SER A 33 -9.92 -18.39 0.03
N GLY A 34 -10.72 -17.67 -0.77
CA GLY A 34 -12.04 -17.17 -0.36
C GLY A 34 -11.98 -16.10 0.73
N LYS A 35 -10.84 -15.45 0.92
CA LYS A 35 -10.65 -14.35 1.88
C LYS A 35 -10.91 -13.01 1.23
N ARG A 36 -11.49 -12.10 1.98
CA ARG A 36 -11.67 -10.72 1.53
C ARG A 36 -10.38 -9.93 1.70
N ALA A 37 -9.99 -9.19 0.66
CA ALA A 37 -8.73 -8.46 0.60
C ALA A 37 -8.95 -6.96 0.35
N PHE A 38 -8.11 -6.12 0.96
CA PHE A 38 -8.16 -4.68 0.79
C PHE A 38 -6.81 -4.14 0.28
N TYR A 39 -6.88 -3.29 -0.74
CA TYR A 39 -5.76 -2.48 -1.19
C TYR A 39 -6.03 -1.03 -0.83
N THR A 40 -5.22 -0.44 0.05
CA THR A 40 -5.42 0.95 0.46
C THR A 40 -4.35 1.88 -0.12
N ALA A 41 -4.77 3.09 -0.49
CA ALA A 41 -3.89 4.15 -0.96
C ALA A 41 -4.29 5.51 -0.34
N PRO A 42 -3.37 6.49 -0.29
CA PRO A 42 -3.62 7.77 0.40
C PRO A 42 -4.60 8.70 -0.31
N ILE A 43 -4.78 8.56 -1.61
CA ILE A 43 -5.63 9.45 -2.40
C ILE A 43 -6.47 8.69 -3.43
N LYS A 44 -7.63 9.23 -3.75
CA LYS A 44 -8.59 8.65 -4.70
C LYS A 44 -7.98 8.35 -6.08
N ALA A 45 -7.09 9.20 -6.59
CA ALA A 45 -6.47 8.99 -7.89
C ALA A 45 -5.65 7.69 -7.92
N LEU A 46 -4.87 7.42 -6.87
CA LEU A 46 -4.12 6.17 -6.73
C LEU A 46 -5.04 4.96 -6.52
N VAL A 47 -6.11 5.12 -5.73
CA VAL A 47 -7.13 4.07 -5.57
C VAL A 47 -7.70 3.67 -6.92
N SER A 48 -8.08 4.66 -7.75
CA SER A 48 -8.64 4.43 -9.09
C SER A 48 -7.63 3.75 -10.02
N GLU A 49 -6.38 4.18 -10.02
CA GLU A 49 -5.31 3.55 -10.79
C GLU A 49 -5.16 2.06 -10.44
N LYS A 50 -5.10 1.77 -9.14
CA LYS A 50 -4.96 0.39 -8.66
C LYS A 50 -6.20 -0.45 -8.94
N PHE A 51 -7.38 0.14 -8.80
CA PHE A 51 -8.65 -0.51 -9.16
C PHE A 51 -8.63 -0.98 -10.62
N PHE A 52 -8.32 -0.10 -11.57
CA PHE A 52 -8.27 -0.49 -12.98
C PHE A 52 -7.17 -1.53 -13.27
N GLY A 53 -6.01 -1.40 -12.64
CA GLY A 53 -4.94 -2.39 -12.75
C GLY A 53 -5.36 -3.77 -12.25
N LEU A 54 -6.01 -3.83 -11.08
CA LEU A 54 -6.50 -5.09 -10.51
C LEU A 54 -7.67 -5.69 -11.31
N VAL A 55 -8.58 -4.86 -11.81
CA VAL A 55 -9.67 -5.32 -12.70
C VAL A 55 -9.11 -6.02 -13.94
N ASN A 56 -8.07 -5.47 -14.55
CA ASN A 56 -7.43 -6.07 -15.73
C ASN A 56 -6.78 -7.42 -15.43
N MET A 57 -6.33 -7.65 -14.20
CA MET A 57 -5.62 -8.88 -13.80
C MET A 57 -6.53 -9.93 -13.17
N LEU A 58 -7.47 -9.50 -12.34
CA LEU A 58 -8.29 -10.39 -11.52
C LEU A 58 -9.74 -10.55 -12.01
N GLY A 59 -10.13 -9.75 -12.99
CA GLY A 59 -11.51 -9.71 -13.49
C GLY A 59 -12.38 -8.70 -12.75
N ARG A 60 -13.32 -8.10 -13.48
CA ARG A 60 -14.23 -7.04 -13.01
C ARG A 60 -15.15 -7.50 -11.87
N GLU A 61 -15.56 -8.75 -11.90
CA GLU A 61 -16.43 -9.36 -10.90
C GLU A 61 -15.77 -9.51 -9.54
N ASN A 62 -14.44 -9.60 -9.52
CA ASN A 62 -13.65 -9.85 -8.31
C ASN A 62 -13.12 -8.58 -7.64
N VAL A 63 -13.24 -7.42 -8.29
CA VAL A 63 -12.62 -6.18 -7.78
C VAL A 63 -13.67 -5.09 -7.61
N GLY A 64 -13.64 -4.45 -6.45
CA GLY A 64 -14.45 -3.29 -6.11
C GLY A 64 -13.63 -2.07 -5.75
N MET A 65 -14.26 -0.93 -5.73
CA MET A 65 -13.66 0.34 -5.30
C MET A 65 -14.60 1.08 -4.35
N ILE A 66 -14.07 1.58 -3.24
CA ILE A 66 -14.79 2.40 -2.28
C ILE A 66 -13.97 3.65 -1.96
N THR A 67 -14.53 4.82 -2.25
CA THR A 67 -13.99 6.13 -1.89
C THR A 67 -15.05 6.94 -1.19
N GLY A 68 -14.71 8.13 -0.68
CA GLY A 68 -15.68 8.98 0.04
C GLY A 68 -16.90 9.41 -0.79
N ASP A 69 -16.79 9.41 -2.10
CA ASP A 69 -17.80 9.89 -3.04
C ASP A 69 -18.23 8.87 -4.10
N SER A 70 -17.65 7.66 -4.11
CA SER A 70 -17.94 6.65 -5.13
C SER A 70 -17.81 5.23 -4.58
N GLN A 71 -18.72 4.36 -5.03
CA GLN A 71 -18.67 2.92 -4.74
C GLN A 71 -18.96 2.14 -6.02
N ILE A 72 -18.07 1.23 -6.35
CA ILE A 72 -18.19 0.30 -7.47
C ILE A 72 -17.98 -1.11 -6.91
N ASN A 73 -18.94 -2.01 -7.10
CA ASN A 73 -18.89 -3.40 -6.63
C ASN A 73 -18.38 -3.53 -5.16
N PRO A 74 -19.04 -2.90 -4.17
CA PRO A 74 -18.52 -2.83 -2.79
C PRO A 74 -18.52 -4.17 -2.06
N GLN A 75 -19.15 -5.20 -2.62
CA GLN A 75 -19.18 -6.57 -2.08
C GLN A 75 -18.13 -7.49 -2.73
N ALA A 76 -17.31 -6.97 -3.64
CA ALA A 76 -16.25 -7.75 -4.27
C ALA A 76 -15.28 -8.33 -3.24
N PRO A 77 -14.67 -9.48 -3.53
CA PRO A 77 -13.68 -10.08 -2.64
C PRO A 77 -12.40 -9.24 -2.52
N VAL A 78 -12.06 -8.44 -3.53
CA VAL A 78 -10.91 -7.52 -3.49
C VAL A 78 -11.41 -6.07 -3.57
N ILE A 79 -11.12 -5.26 -2.57
CA ILE A 79 -11.56 -3.87 -2.48
C ILE A 79 -10.37 -2.91 -2.54
N CYS A 80 -10.41 -1.97 -3.50
CA CYS A 80 -9.52 -0.80 -3.52
C CYS A 80 -10.20 0.36 -2.79
N CYS A 81 -9.56 0.94 -1.79
CA CYS A 81 -10.15 2.05 -1.04
C CYS A 81 -9.09 3.04 -0.52
N THR A 82 -9.51 4.20 -0.04
CA THR A 82 -8.61 5.05 0.73
C THR A 82 -8.39 4.48 2.13
N ALA A 83 -7.26 4.81 2.76
CA ALA A 83 -6.92 4.31 4.08
C ALA A 83 -8.00 4.64 5.13
N GLU A 84 -8.61 5.82 5.05
CA GLU A 84 -9.68 6.26 5.94
C GLU A 84 -10.93 5.38 5.85
N ILE A 85 -11.25 4.86 4.67
CA ILE A 85 -12.40 3.95 4.48
C ILE A 85 -12.17 2.65 5.26
N LEU A 86 -11.00 2.04 5.11
CA LEU A 86 -10.65 0.83 5.86
C LEU A 86 -10.59 1.09 7.37
N ALA A 87 -9.98 2.21 7.79
CA ALA A 87 -9.88 2.57 9.20
C ALA A 87 -11.27 2.74 9.83
N ASN A 88 -12.19 3.41 9.14
CA ASN A 88 -13.57 3.57 9.62
C ASN A 88 -14.34 2.24 9.67
N GLN A 89 -14.09 1.33 8.73
CA GLN A 89 -14.66 -0.02 8.80
C GLN A 89 -14.08 -0.78 10.01
N ALA A 90 -12.77 -0.75 10.19
CA ALA A 90 -12.08 -1.40 11.29
C ALA A 90 -12.53 -0.88 12.66
N LEU A 91 -12.80 0.42 12.80
CA LEU A 91 -13.36 1.00 14.03
C LEU A 91 -14.79 0.52 14.33
N ARG A 92 -15.61 0.33 13.30
CA ARG A 92 -17.00 -0.09 13.48
C ARG A 92 -17.13 -1.58 13.80
N GLU A 93 -16.32 -2.41 13.14
CA GLU A 93 -16.47 -3.86 13.15
C GLU A 93 -15.46 -4.55 14.07
N GLY A 94 -14.32 -3.89 14.35
CA GLY A 94 -13.27 -4.42 15.21
C GLY A 94 -12.72 -5.76 14.72
N GLU A 95 -12.46 -6.65 15.66
CA GLU A 95 -11.95 -8.00 15.38
C GLU A 95 -12.91 -8.89 14.56
N TRP A 96 -14.18 -8.52 14.45
CA TRP A 96 -15.19 -9.23 13.66
C TRP A 96 -15.23 -8.79 12.20
N SER A 97 -14.37 -7.85 11.81
CA SER A 97 -14.33 -7.36 10.45
C SER A 97 -13.93 -8.46 9.47
N ASP A 98 -14.68 -8.58 8.37
CA ASP A 98 -14.37 -9.52 7.29
C ASP A 98 -13.23 -8.98 6.41
N VAL A 99 -12.02 -8.88 7.02
CA VAL A 99 -10.79 -8.41 6.39
C VAL A 99 -9.72 -9.49 6.56
N GLY A 100 -9.53 -10.32 5.54
CA GLY A 100 -8.55 -11.39 5.57
C GLY A 100 -7.12 -10.91 5.34
N CYS A 101 -6.92 -9.94 4.44
CA CYS A 101 -5.62 -9.32 4.24
C CYS A 101 -5.72 -7.88 3.75
N VAL A 102 -4.67 -7.09 4.01
CA VAL A 102 -4.56 -5.68 3.61
C VAL A 102 -3.19 -5.39 3.01
N ALA A 103 -3.15 -4.84 1.81
CA ALA A 103 -1.98 -4.18 1.25
C ALA A 103 -2.11 -2.66 1.44
N MET A 104 -1.25 -2.08 2.27
CA MET A 104 -1.20 -0.64 2.53
C MET A 104 -0.12 0.01 1.67
N ASP A 105 -0.54 0.74 0.65
CA ASP A 105 0.39 1.51 -0.18
C ASP A 105 0.73 2.85 0.48
N GLU A 106 1.91 3.37 0.14
CA GLU A 106 2.46 4.62 0.69
C GLU A 106 2.42 4.65 2.23
N PHE A 107 2.89 3.57 2.85
CA PHE A 107 2.81 3.39 4.30
C PHE A 107 3.56 4.47 5.11
N HIS A 108 4.43 5.26 4.49
CA HIS A 108 5.08 6.40 5.14
C HIS A 108 4.07 7.44 5.69
N PHE A 109 2.84 7.50 5.17
CA PHE A 109 1.76 8.30 5.75
C PHE A 109 1.37 7.89 7.18
N TYR A 110 1.81 6.72 7.65
CA TYR A 110 1.63 6.30 9.05
C TYR A 110 2.12 7.36 10.06
N SER A 111 3.17 8.10 9.73
CA SER A 111 3.74 9.15 10.57
C SER A 111 3.15 10.55 10.33
N ASP A 112 2.19 10.69 9.42
CA ASP A 112 1.52 11.97 9.17
C ASP A 112 0.68 12.39 10.39
N PRO A 113 0.88 13.62 10.94
CA PRO A 113 0.21 14.06 12.15
C PRO A 113 -1.32 14.17 12.01
N ASP A 114 -1.82 14.46 10.81
CA ASP A 114 -3.25 14.65 10.57
C ASP A 114 -3.95 13.38 10.09
N ARG A 115 -3.27 12.58 9.29
CA ARG A 115 -3.86 11.44 8.58
C ARG A 115 -3.32 10.08 9.01
N GLY A 116 -2.21 10.02 9.75
CA GLY A 116 -1.52 8.78 10.13
C GLY A 116 -2.43 7.76 10.83
N TRP A 117 -3.44 8.24 11.56
CA TRP A 117 -4.43 7.39 12.22
C TRP A 117 -5.10 6.38 11.27
N ALA A 118 -5.27 6.75 10.00
CA ALA A 118 -5.92 5.87 9.02
C ALA A 118 -5.09 4.63 8.67
N TRP A 119 -3.74 4.71 8.80
CA TRP A 119 -2.85 3.56 8.69
C TRP A 119 -2.68 2.82 10.01
N GLN A 120 -2.73 3.53 11.16
CA GLN A 120 -2.54 2.96 12.49
C GLN A 120 -3.73 2.13 12.95
N VAL A 121 -4.94 2.64 12.77
CA VAL A 121 -6.17 2.02 13.28
C VAL A 121 -6.34 0.57 12.81
N PRO A 122 -6.22 0.21 11.53
CA PRO A 122 -6.35 -1.18 11.11
C PRO A 122 -5.31 -2.11 11.76
N LEU A 123 -4.06 -1.65 11.94
CA LEU A 123 -3.01 -2.44 12.60
C LEU A 123 -3.34 -2.74 14.08
N LEU A 124 -4.07 -1.82 14.73
CA LEU A 124 -4.44 -1.94 16.14
C LEU A 124 -5.75 -2.70 16.36
N THR A 125 -6.64 -2.73 15.37
CA THR A 125 -8.02 -3.23 15.55
C THR A 125 -8.34 -4.52 14.81
N LEU A 126 -7.48 -4.95 13.86
CA LEU A 126 -7.69 -6.13 13.04
C LEU A 126 -6.66 -7.25 13.34
N PRO A 127 -6.77 -7.97 14.47
CA PRO A 127 -5.74 -8.92 14.91
C PRO A 127 -5.63 -10.18 14.04
N HIS A 128 -6.67 -10.49 13.25
CA HIS A 128 -6.72 -11.69 12.39
C HIS A 128 -6.39 -11.40 10.92
N THR A 129 -5.96 -10.18 10.62
CA THR A 129 -5.68 -9.70 9.27
C THR A 129 -4.19 -9.82 8.96
N GLN A 130 -3.86 -10.34 7.78
CA GLN A 130 -2.50 -10.32 7.26
C GLN A 130 -2.19 -8.96 6.62
N PHE A 131 -1.05 -8.36 6.95
CA PHE A 131 -0.66 -7.04 6.44
C PHE A 131 0.55 -7.09 5.53
N LEU A 132 0.48 -6.37 4.41
CA LEU A 132 1.58 -5.98 3.55
C LEU A 132 1.70 -4.45 3.58
N LEU A 133 2.76 -3.94 4.21
CA LEU A 133 3.01 -2.50 4.37
C LEU A 133 4.07 -2.07 3.36
N MET A 134 3.72 -1.18 2.43
CA MET A 134 4.59 -0.82 1.30
C MET A 134 4.91 0.67 1.29
N SER A 135 6.19 0.99 1.16
CA SER A 135 6.64 2.36 0.91
C SER A 135 7.98 2.38 0.18
N ALA A 136 8.25 3.47 -0.53
CA ALA A 136 9.57 3.71 -1.11
C ALA A 136 10.56 4.33 -0.11
N THR A 137 10.03 4.95 0.95
CA THR A 137 10.79 5.70 1.98
C THR A 137 10.27 5.30 3.35
N LEU A 138 10.89 4.30 3.95
CA LEU A 138 10.64 3.93 5.34
C LEU A 138 11.89 4.24 6.17
N GLY A 139 11.67 4.85 7.33
CA GLY A 139 12.68 4.93 8.37
C GLY A 139 12.80 3.61 9.15
N ASP A 140 13.19 3.68 10.41
CA ASP A 140 13.20 2.53 11.29
C ASP A 140 11.76 2.08 11.59
N VAL A 141 11.43 0.88 11.14
CA VAL A 141 10.10 0.26 11.31
C VAL A 141 10.08 -0.84 12.37
N SER A 142 11.18 -1.00 13.12
CA SER A 142 11.33 -2.08 14.11
C SER A 142 10.24 -2.05 15.19
N GLN A 143 9.86 -0.86 15.66
CA GLN A 143 8.79 -0.69 16.64
C GLN A 143 7.42 -1.10 16.08
N ILE A 144 7.15 -0.78 14.81
CA ILE A 144 5.90 -1.15 14.14
C ILE A 144 5.84 -2.66 13.98
N ALA A 145 6.94 -3.28 13.56
CA ALA A 145 7.05 -4.73 13.41
C ALA A 145 6.79 -5.43 14.75
N GLN A 146 7.48 -5.03 15.82
CA GLN A 146 7.29 -5.60 17.15
C GLN A 146 5.86 -5.44 17.69
N ALA A 147 5.27 -4.26 17.48
CA ALA A 147 3.88 -4.01 17.89
C ALA A 147 2.90 -4.91 17.14
N LEU A 148 3.11 -5.09 15.84
CA LEU A 148 2.26 -5.94 15.00
C LEU A 148 2.42 -7.42 15.37
N GLU A 149 3.64 -7.92 15.57
CA GLU A 149 3.91 -9.27 16.05
C GLU A 149 3.26 -9.54 17.42
N SER A 150 3.45 -8.62 18.36
CA SER A 150 2.86 -8.73 19.69
C SER A 150 1.33 -8.77 19.67
N LYS A 151 0.72 -8.01 18.76
CA LYS A 151 -0.75 -7.91 18.63
C LYS A 151 -1.38 -9.12 17.95
N THR A 152 -0.74 -9.63 16.91
CA THR A 152 -1.30 -10.68 16.04
C THR A 152 -0.77 -12.07 16.36
N GLY A 153 0.38 -12.17 17.02
CA GLY A 153 1.10 -13.43 17.22
C GLY A 153 1.75 -13.98 15.95
N THR A 154 1.81 -13.17 14.88
CA THR A 154 2.33 -13.56 13.56
C THR A 154 3.62 -12.81 13.27
N THR A 155 4.59 -13.49 12.68
CA THR A 155 5.91 -12.93 12.34
C THR A 155 5.79 -11.79 11.33
N VAL A 156 6.67 -10.79 11.46
CA VAL A 156 6.82 -9.69 10.49
C VAL A 156 8.16 -9.79 9.78
N ASP A 157 8.12 -9.98 8.46
CA ASP A 157 9.31 -9.98 7.61
C ASP A 157 9.57 -8.57 7.05
N ILE A 158 10.77 -8.02 7.26
CA ILE A 158 11.15 -6.68 6.80
C ILE A 158 12.08 -6.82 5.60
N ILE A 159 11.65 -6.35 4.45
CA ILE A 159 12.41 -6.35 3.20
C ILE A 159 12.68 -4.91 2.79
N ALA A 160 13.89 -4.42 3.07
CA ALA A 160 14.32 -3.07 2.75
C ALA A 160 15.41 -3.00 1.69
N ASP A 161 16.18 -4.09 1.54
CA ASP A 161 17.36 -4.14 0.67
C ASP A 161 16.97 -4.60 -0.75
N ALA A 162 16.64 -3.66 -1.60
CA ALA A 162 16.49 -3.92 -3.03
C ALA A 162 17.29 -2.90 -3.84
N PRO A 163 18.04 -3.33 -4.87
CA PRO A 163 18.73 -2.39 -5.75
C PRO A 163 17.71 -1.52 -6.49
N ARG A 164 18.05 -0.25 -6.68
CA ARG A 164 17.24 0.62 -7.53
C ARG A 164 17.35 0.16 -8.97
N PRO A 165 16.23 -0.13 -9.66
CA PRO A 165 16.26 -0.50 -11.08
C PRO A 165 16.72 0.65 -11.97
N VAL A 166 16.51 1.90 -11.53
CA VAL A 166 17.00 3.11 -12.18
C VAL A 166 17.89 3.86 -11.22
N PRO A 167 19.16 4.15 -11.58
CA PRO A 167 20.06 4.95 -10.76
C PRO A 167 19.48 6.34 -10.47
N LEU A 168 19.70 6.84 -9.27
CA LEU A 168 19.28 8.18 -8.87
C LEU A 168 20.54 9.04 -8.70
N GLU A 169 20.65 10.12 -9.48
CA GLU A 169 21.69 11.12 -9.37
C GLU A 169 21.09 12.40 -8.79
N TYR A 170 21.73 12.94 -7.76
CA TYR A 170 21.33 14.21 -7.15
C TYR A 170 22.26 15.31 -7.68
N LYS A 171 21.66 16.39 -8.23
CA LYS A 171 22.37 17.60 -8.62
C LYS A 171 21.80 18.79 -7.89
N TYR A 172 22.68 19.56 -7.27
CA TYR A 172 22.33 20.83 -6.67
C TYR A 172 22.93 21.97 -7.50
N GLU A 173 22.08 22.87 -7.99
CA GLU A 173 22.47 23.97 -8.83
C GLU A 173 21.95 25.29 -8.27
N LEU A 174 22.81 26.28 -8.19
CA LEU A 174 22.46 27.66 -7.82
C LEU A 174 22.15 28.46 -9.09
N MET A 175 20.91 28.47 -9.51
CA MET A 175 20.48 29.20 -10.72
C MET A 175 19.07 29.79 -10.55
N SER A 176 18.68 30.65 -11.50
CA SER A 176 17.34 31.22 -11.55
C SER A 176 16.28 30.13 -11.80
N LEU A 177 15.04 30.43 -11.50
CA LEU A 177 13.91 29.52 -11.79
C LEU A 177 13.86 29.14 -13.27
N GLU A 178 14.06 30.11 -14.17
CA GLU A 178 14.11 29.87 -15.63
C GLU A 178 15.21 28.89 -16.00
N GLY A 179 16.44 29.12 -15.48
CA GLY A 179 17.56 28.21 -15.70
C GLY A 179 17.31 26.79 -15.14
N THR A 180 16.64 26.71 -14.01
CA THR A 180 16.25 25.41 -13.43
C THR A 180 15.25 24.68 -14.33
N VAL A 181 14.26 25.38 -14.89
CA VAL A 181 13.29 24.81 -15.83
C VAL A 181 13.97 24.37 -17.12
N GLU A 182 14.88 25.19 -17.68
CA GLU A 182 15.65 24.78 -18.87
C GLU A 182 16.51 23.55 -18.63
N LEU A 183 17.18 23.47 -17.47
CA LEU A 183 17.97 22.30 -17.10
C LEU A 183 17.07 21.06 -16.92
N ALA A 184 15.94 21.20 -16.23
CA ALA A 184 14.98 20.14 -16.06
C ALA A 184 14.42 19.65 -17.40
N LEU A 185 14.12 20.55 -18.33
CA LEU A 185 13.68 20.21 -19.68
C LEU A 185 14.76 19.46 -20.47
N ARG A 186 16.03 19.86 -20.35
CA ARG A 186 17.16 19.14 -20.97
C ARG A 186 17.37 17.76 -20.40
N LEU A 187 17.18 17.59 -19.09
CA LEU A 187 17.32 16.30 -18.40
C LEU A 187 16.07 15.43 -18.54
N SER A 188 14.91 16.07 -18.60
CA SER A 188 13.60 15.44 -18.78
C SER A 188 13.20 15.31 -20.25
N LEU A 189 14.06 15.65 -21.15
CA LEU A 189 13.87 15.48 -22.57
C LEU A 189 13.60 14.09 -23.03
N ILE A 190 13.11 13.51 -22.18
CA ILE A 190 12.75 12.24 -22.38
C ILE A 190 11.27 12.29 -22.56
N HIS A 191 10.93 12.31 -23.78
CA HIS A 191 9.71 11.69 -24.25
C HIS A 191 8.37 12.21 -23.68
N ILE A 192 8.07 13.41 -24.03
CA ILE A 192 6.68 13.73 -24.31
C ILE A 192 6.44 13.49 -25.80
#